data_f4e338fa85f043511f19352184fbe47f
#
_entry.id   f4e338fa85f043511f19352184fbe47f
#
_cell.length_a   1.000
_cell.length_b   1.000
_cell.length_c   1.000
_cell.angle_alpha   90.00
_cell.angle_beta   90.00
_cell.angle_gamma   90.00
#
_symmetry.space_group_name_H-M   'P 1'
#
loop_
_entity.id
_entity.type
_entity.pdbx_description
1 polymer ?
#
loop_
_entity_poly.entity_id
_entity_poly.type
_entity_poly.pdbx_seq_one_letter_code
_entity_poly.pdbx_strand_id
1 'polypeptide(L)'
;MRAVDTNVLVRIITRDDTRQLVAAEDFLKKGAWVSHLALAEATWVLASVYERKASDIATGVEMLLNHENLTIQDAETVSAALEKFRSKPTIGFSDCLLLEIARKAGHLPLGTFDRDLGKLNGAEKL
;
A
#
# COMPACT_ATOMS: atom_id res chain seq x y z
N MET A 1 -11.06 3.47 17.29
CA MET A 1 -10.35 4.32 16.32
C MET A 1 -11.11 4.29 15.00
N ARG A 2 -11.25 5.44 14.37
CA ARG A 2 -11.96 5.54 13.09
C ARG A 2 -11.06 5.12 11.95
N ALA A 3 -11.64 4.66 10.85
CA ALA A 3 -10.90 4.25 9.66
C ALA A 3 -10.97 5.32 8.56
N VAL A 4 -10.05 5.26 7.62
CA VAL A 4 -10.06 6.08 6.41
C VAL A 4 -10.20 5.21 5.18
N ASP A 5 -10.76 5.78 4.12
CA ASP A 5 -10.88 5.08 2.85
C ASP A 5 -9.72 5.42 1.90
N THR A 6 -9.76 4.83 0.73
CA THR A 6 -8.73 5.00 -0.30
C THR A 6 -8.49 6.45 -0.67
N ASN A 7 -9.55 7.25 -0.86
CA ASN A 7 -9.40 8.63 -1.32
C ASN A 7 -8.75 9.54 -0.28
N VAL A 8 -8.99 9.28 1.00
CA VAL A 8 -8.30 10.02 2.06
C VAL A 8 -6.78 9.81 1.94
N LEU A 9 -6.34 8.58 1.74
CA LEU A 9 -4.93 8.26 1.58
C LEU A 9 -4.33 8.93 0.35
N VAL A 10 -5.06 8.89 -0.77
CA VAL A 10 -4.62 9.52 -2.02
C VAL A 10 -4.45 11.03 -1.83
N ARG A 11 -5.39 11.69 -1.14
CA ARG A 11 -5.29 13.13 -0.88
C ARG A 11 -4.11 13.50 0.02
N ILE A 12 -3.83 12.68 1.02
CA ILE A 12 -2.69 12.91 1.91
C ILE A 12 -1.37 12.81 1.12
N ILE A 13 -1.29 11.85 0.21
CA ILE A 13 -0.06 11.61 -0.57
C ILE A 13 0.10 12.64 -1.68
N THR A 14 -0.94 12.90 -2.48
CA THR A 14 -0.84 13.78 -3.65
C THR A 14 -0.92 15.24 -3.30
N ARG A 15 -1.68 15.61 -2.27
CA ARG A 15 -1.86 16.98 -1.79
C ARG A 15 -2.36 17.94 -2.89
N ASP A 16 -3.07 17.40 -3.86
CA ASP A 16 -3.51 18.13 -5.06
C ASP A 16 -4.86 18.83 -4.91
N ASP A 17 -5.55 18.64 -3.79
CA ASP A 17 -6.82 19.27 -3.49
C ASP A 17 -6.74 19.85 -2.08
N THR A 18 -6.52 21.14 -1.99
CA THR A 18 -6.29 21.83 -0.69
C THR A 18 -7.45 21.64 0.28
N ARG A 19 -8.70 21.76 -0.23
CA ARG A 19 -9.88 21.64 0.63
C ARG A 19 -10.01 20.23 1.21
N GLN A 20 -9.86 19.21 0.38
CA GLN A 20 -9.93 17.83 0.83
C GLN A 20 -8.76 17.48 1.73
N LEU A 21 -7.57 18.01 1.45
CA LEU A 21 -6.40 17.77 2.29
C LEU A 21 -6.61 18.33 3.70
N VAL A 22 -7.14 19.53 3.82
CA VAL A 22 -7.43 20.14 5.13
C VAL A 22 -8.43 19.29 5.90
N ALA A 23 -9.49 18.83 5.24
CA ALA A 23 -10.49 17.97 5.86
C ALA A 23 -9.88 16.63 6.30
N ALA A 24 -9.03 16.04 5.45
CA ALA A 24 -8.35 14.78 5.77
C ALA A 24 -7.43 14.96 6.97
N GLU A 25 -6.60 15.97 6.97
CA GLU A 25 -5.68 16.24 8.08
C GLU A 25 -6.42 16.50 9.39
N ASP A 26 -7.54 17.22 9.32
CA ASP A 26 -8.37 17.43 10.50
C ASP A 26 -8.94 16.12 11.05
N PHE A 27 -9.41 15.26 10.16
CA PHE A 27 -9.92 13.93 10.55
C PHE A 27 -8.83 13.11 11.23
N LEU A 28 -7.58 13.20 10.77
CA LEU A 28 -6.47 12.42 11.31
C LEU A 28 -5.98 12.88 12.67
N LYS A 29 -6.35 14.06 13.13
CA LYS A 29 -5.87 14.60 14.41
C LYS A 29 -6.12 13.66 15.60
N LYS A 30 -7.20 12.89 15.55
CA LYS A 30 -7.57 11.92 16.61
C LYS A 30 -7.09 10.51 16.30
N GLY A 31 -6.26 10.36 15.30
CA GLY A 31 -5.80 9.06 14.84
C GLY A 31 -6.79 8.37 13.92
N ALA A 32 -6.29 7.55 13.02
CA ALA A 32 -7.11 6.78 12.10
C ALA A 32 -6.42 5.47 11.71
N TRP A 33 -7.25 4.48 11.37
CA TRP A 33 -6.80 3.14 10.98
C TRP A 33 -6.89 2.97 9.47
N VAL A 34 -5.88 2.31 8.91
CA VAL A 34 -5.77 2.05 7.47
C VAL A 34 -5.78 0.56 7.22
N SER A 35 -6.75 0.08 6.45
CA SER A 35 -6.82 -1.34 6.06
C SER A 35 -5.85 -1.65 4.93
N HIS A 36 -5.48 -2.93 4.80
CA HIS A 36 -4.70 -3.39 3.64
C HIS A 36 -5.44 -3.09 2.33
N LEU A 37 -6.75 -3.24 2.32
CA LEU A 37 -7.55 -2.98 1.12
C LEU A 37 -7.44 -1.52 0.68
N ALA A 38 -7.64 -0.58 1.60
CA ALA A 38 -7.54 0.84 1.30
C ALA A 38 -6.14 1.20 0.79
N LEU A 39 -5.11 0.65 1.43
CA LEU A 39 -3.73 0.89 1.04
C LEU A 39 -3.43 0.34 -0.36
N ALA A 40 -3.85 -0.89 -0.65
CA ALA A 40 -3.64 -1.51 -1.96
C ALA A 40 -4.34 -0.70 -3.06
N GLU A 41 -5.59 -0.30 -2.83
CA GLU A 41 -6.33 0.53 -3.79
C GLU A 41 -5.66 1.88 -3.99
N ALA A 42 -5.16 2.51 -2.92
CA ALA A 42 -4.49 3.81 -3.01
C ALA A 42 -3.24 3.72 -3.90
N THR A 43 -2.42 2.68 -3.72
CA THR A 43 -1.23 2.50 -4.56
C THR A 43 -1.59 2.25 -6.02
N TRP A 44 -2.67 1.51 -6.26
CA TRP A 44 -3.16 1.28 -7.62
C TRP A 44 -3.63 2.58 -8.27
N VAL A 45 -4.36 3.42 -7.55
CA VAL A 45 -4.81 4.73 -8.05
C VAL A 45 -3.62 5.62 -8.38
N LEU A 46 -2.61 5.65 -7.49
CA LEU A 46 -1.40 6.44 -7.73
C LEU A 46 -0.67 6.01 -9.00
N ALA A 47 -0.62 4.72 -9.27
CA ALA A 47 0.04 4.18 -10.46
C ALA A 47 -0.80 4.41 -11.72
N SER A 48 -2.09 4.10 -11.70
CA SER A 48 -2.93 4.05 -12.90
C SER A 48 -3.58 5.39 -13.25
N VAL A 49 -3.98 6.17 -12.25
CA VAL A 49 -4.66 7.46 -12.47
C VAL A 49 -3.68 8.62 -12.45
N TYR A 50 -2.77 8.64 -11.46
CA TYR A 50 -1.80 9.72 -11.29
C TYR A 50 -0.48 9.45 -12.01
N GLU A 51 -0.32 8.27 -12.59
CA GLU A 51 0.89 7.87 -13.33
C GLU A 51 2.18 8.09 -12.53
N ARG A 52 2.11 7.87 -11.21
CA ARG A 52 3.27 8.01 -10.33
C ARG A 52 4.24 6.86 -10.55
N LYS A 53 5.52 7.18 -10.45
CA LYS A 53 6.60 6.18 -10.55
C LYS A 53 6.59 5.27 -9.33
N ALA A 54 7.15 4.08 -9.48
CA ALA A 54 7.29 3.13 -8.38
C ALA A 54 8.00 3.75 -7.17
N SER A 55 9.07 4.53 -7.41
CA SER A 55 9.80 5.21 -6.33
C SER A 55 8.94 6.20 -5.56
N ASP A 56 8.05 6.92 -6.24
CA ASP A 56 7.14 7.87 -5.59
C ASP A 56 6.07 7.14 -4.79
N ILE A 57 5.57 6.03 -5.32
CA ILE A 57 4.59 5.20 -4.61
C ILE A 57 5.23 4.61 -3.35
N ALA A 58 6.46 4.12 -3.45
CA ALA A 58 7.18 3.58 -2.29
C ALA A 58 7.37 4.65 -1.21
N THR A 59 7.74 5.87 -1.61
CA THR A 59 7.87 6.99 -0.69
C THR A 59 6.53 7.31 -0.02
N GLY A 60 5.44 7.27 -0.78
CA GLY A 60 4.10 7.49 -0.23
C GLY A 60 3.71 6.46 0.82
N VAL A 61 3.96 5.18 0.54
CA VAL A 61 3.68 4.10 1.50
C VAL A 61 4.54 4.26 2.76
N GLU A 62 5.81 4.58 2.60
CA GLU A 62 6.70 4.81 3.75
C GLU A 62 6.22 5.98 4.60
N MET A 63 5.77 7.05 3.96
CA MET A 63 5.22 8.20 4.67
C MET A 63 3.98 7.81 5.49
N LEU A 64 3.10 6.98 4.94
CA LEU A 64 1.93 6.50 5.68
C LEU A 64 2.34 5.62 6.86
N LEU A 65 3.33 4.74 6.67
CA LEU A 65 3.83 3.89 7.75
C LEU A 65 4.43 4.69 8.90
N ASN A 66 5.06 5.81 8.59
CA ASN A 66 5.71 6.67 9.59
C ASN A 66 4.82 7.80 10.11
N HIS A 67 3.58 7.90 9.62
CA HIS A 67 2.68 8.97 10.01
C HIS A 67 2.20 8.74 11.45
N GLU A 68 2.45 9.72 12.33
CA GLU A 68 2.15 9.57 13.77
C GLU A 68 0.66 9.36 14.08
N ASN A 69 -0.23 9.83 13.19
CA ASN A 69 -1.68 9.74 13.39
C ASN A 69 -2.33 8.58 12.63
N LEU A 70 -1.55 7.76 11.94
CA LEU A 70 -2.08 6.60 11.22
C LEU A 70 -1.61 5.30 11.85
N THR A 71 -2.56 4.37 12.01
CA THR A 71 -2.28 3.00 12.43
C THR A 71 -2.57 2.09 11.24
N ILE A 72 -1.52 1.52 10.67
CA ILE A 72 -1.65 0.64 9.50
C ILE A 72 -1.96 -0.78 9.99
N GLN A 73 -2.97 -1.41 9.38
CA GLN A 73 -3.27 -2.81 9.64
C GLN A 73 -2.02 -3.65 9.39
N ASP A 74 -1.57 -4.38 10.40
CA ASP A 74 -0.39 -5.24 10.31
C ASP A 74 0.76 -4.54 9.57
N ALA A 75 1.26 -3.48 10.18
CA ALA A 75 2.32 -2.63 9.60
C ALA A 75 3.58 -3.43 9.23
N GLU A 76 3.87 -4.51 9.97
CA GLU A 76 5.02 -5.37 9.69
C GLU A 76 4.91 -6.03 8.32
N THR A 77 3.73 -6.56 7.97
CA THR A 77 3.49 -7.15 6.65
C THR A 77 3.58 -6.09 5.55
N VAL A 78 3.08 -4.89 5.81
CA VAL A 78 3.18 -3.78 4.85
C VAL A 78 4.64 -3.37 4.64
N SER A 79 5.45 -3.33 5.71
CA SER A 79 6.87 -3.04 5.61
C SER A 79 7.61 -4.09 4.78
N ALA A 80 7.28 -5.37 4.97
CA ALA A 80 7.87 -6.45 4.18
C ALA A 80 7.50 -6.32 2.69
N ALA A 81 6.25 -5.99 2.41
CA ALA A 81 5.79 -5.76 1.04
C ALA A 81 6.49 -4.56 0.40
N LEU A 82 6.68 -3.48 1.16
CA LEU A 82 7.37 -2.29 0.68
C LEU A 82 8.83 -2.60 0.31
N GLU A 83 9.52 -3.37 1.15
CA GLU A 83 10.89 -3.80 0.87
C GLU A 83 10.96 -4.61 -0.42
N LYS A 84 10.03 -5.55 -0.62
CA LYS A 84 9.94 -6.36 -1.82
C LYS A 84 9.67 -5.48 -3.05
N PHE A 85 8.74 -4.55 -2.93
CA PHE A 85 8.40 -3.61 -4.01
C PHE A 85 9.60 -2.77 -4.43
N ARG A 86 10.39 -2.30 -3.45
CA ARG A 86 11.60 -1.52 -3.75
C ARG A 86 12.66 -2.34 -4.48
N SER A 87 12.78 -3.63 -4.18
CA SER A 87 13.75 -4.51 -4.86
C SER A 87 13.25 -4.99 -6.23
N LYS A 88 11.94 -5.06 -6.44
CA LYS A 88 11.32 -5.52 -7.67
C LYS A 88 10.19 -4.57 -8.09
N PRO A 89 10.52 -3.33 -8.49
CA PRO A 89 9.48 -2.30 -8.73
C PRO A 89 8.58 -2.58 -9.92
N THR A 90 8.92 -3.52 -10.80
CA THR A 90 8.04 -3.94 -11.91
C THR A 90 6.82 -4.73 -11.41
N ILE A 91 6.91 -5.27 -10.20
CA ILE A 91 5.79 -5.94 -9.55
C ILE A 91 5.07 -4.88 -8.73
N GLY A 92 3.79 -4.64 -9.00
CA GLY A 92 3.05 -3.61 -8.29
C GLY A 92 3.02 -3.84 -6.78
N PHE A 93 2.92 -2.75 -6.01
CA PHE A 93 2.91 -2.85 -4.54
C PHE A 93 1.79 -3.77 -4.05
N SER A 94 0.59 -3.67 -4.65
CA SER A 94 -0.54 -4.50 -4.24
C SER A 94 -0.25 -6.00 -4.38
N ASP A 95 0.48 -6.41 -5.42
CA ASP A 95 0.87 -7.80 -5.60
C ASP A 95 1.91 -8.23 -4.56
N CYS A 96 2.86 -7.36 -4.25
CA CYS A 96 3.82 -7.62 -3.18
C CYS A 96 3.10 -7.79 -1.83
N LEU A 97 2.11 -6.93 -1.56
CA LEU A 97 1.33 -7.00 -0.34
C LEU A 97 0.51 -8.29 -0.28
N LEU A 98 -0.11 -8.68 -1.39
CA LEU A 98 -0.89 -9.91 -1.48
C LEU A 98 -0.01 -11.13 -1.12
N LEU A 99 1.20 -11.19 -1.66
CA LEU A 99 2.13 -12.28 -1.37
C LEU A 99 2.53 -12.31 0.12
N GLU A 100 2.84 -11.14 0.70
CA GLU A 100 3.26 -11.07 2.10
C GLU A 100 2.11 -11.36 3.07
N ILE A 101 0.88 -11.00 2.71
CA ILE A 101 -0.31 -11.38 3.48
C ILE A 101 -0.46 -12.92 3.47
N ALA A 102 -0.34 -13.54 2.30
CA ALA A 102 -0.44 -15.00 2.18
C ALA A 102 0.68 -15.69 2.97
N ARG A 103 1.90 -15.16 2.90
CA ARG A 103 3.04 -15.70 3.64
C ARG A 103 2.79 -15.68 5.14
N LYS A 104 2.36 -14.53 5.66
CA LYS A 104 2.12 -14.39 7.10
C LYS A 104 0.98 -15.28 7.58
N ALA A 105 -0.04 -15.45 6.76
CA ALA A 105 -1.18 -16.32 7.08
C ALA A 105 -0.83 -17.82 7.00
N GLY A 106 0.34 -18.17 6.45
CA GLY A 106 0.77 -19.55 6.33
C GLY A 106 0.22 -20.28 5.11
N HIS A 107 -0.17 -19.54 4.07
CA HIS A 107 -0.81 -20.10 2.88
C HIS A 107 0.04 -19.91 1.63
N LEU A 108 1.19 -20.54 1.60
CA LEU A 108 2.06 -20.57 0.43
C LEU A 108 2.04 -21.95 -0.22
N PRO A 109 2.30 -22.07 -1.54
CA PRO A 109 2.61 -20.98 -2.46
C PRO A 109 1.38 -20.19 -2.88
N LEU A 110 1.61 -18.90 -3.23
CA LEU A 110 0.60 -18.07 -3.86
C LEU A 110 0.53 -18.42 -5.35
N GLY A 111 -0.59 -18.95 -5.81
CA GLY A 111 -0.77 -19.25 -7.23
C GLY A 111 -1.06 -17.99 -8.03
N THR A 112 -0.40 -17.84 -9.18
CA THR A 112 -0.59 -16.69 -10.05
C THR A 112 -0.32 -17.03 -11.51
N PHE A 113 -1.00 -16.33 -12.42
CA PHE A 113 -0.67 -16.39 -13.85
C PHE A 113 0.32 -15.31 -14.26
N ASP A 114 0.62 -14.35 -13.36
CA ASP A 114 1.55 -13.27 -13.65
C ASP A 114 3.00 -13.79 -13.66
N ARG A 115 3.72 -13.52 -14.75
CA ARG A 115 5.07 -14.04 -14.94
C ARG A 115 6.05 -13.48 -13.91
N ASP A 116 5.97 -12.18 -13.65
CA ASP A 116 6.93 -11.52 -12.77
C ASP A 116 6.65 -11.83 -11.30
N LEU A 117 5.39 -11.80 -10.90
CA LEU A 117 4.99 -12.19 -9.55
C LEU A 117 5.35 -13.66 -9.29
N GLY A 118 5.16 -14.53 -10.29
CA GLY A 118 5.46 -15.95 -10.18
C GLY A 118 6.93 -16.27 -9.94
N LYS A 119 7.83 -15.31 -10.16
CA LYS A 119 9.27 -15.49 -9.91
C LYS A 119 9.67 -15.21 -8.47
N LEU A 120 8.79 -14.60 -7.69
CA LEU A 120 9.11 -14.30 -6.30
C LEU A 120 9.06 -15.55 -5.44
N ASN A 121 9.93 -15.58 -4.42
CA ASN A 121 9.92 -16.65 -3.45
C ASN A 121 8.56 -16.70 -2.74
N GLY A 122 7.94 -17.87 -2.75
CA GLY A 122 6.60 -18.07 -2.17
C GLY A 122 5.47 -17.98 -3.17
N ALA A 123 5.73 -17.57 -4.41
CA ALA A 123 4.75 -17.58 -5.50
C ALA A 123 5.01 -18.75 -6.44
N GLU A 124 3.95 -19.19 -7.11
CA GLU A 124 4.02 -20.26 -8.10
C GLU A 124 3.24 -19.85 -9.33
N LYS A 125 3.92 -19.76 -10.47
CA LYS A 125 3.25 -19.48 -11.74
C LYS A 125 2.51 -20.72 -12.22
N LEU A 126 1.24 -20.55 -12.53
CA LEU A 126 0.38 -21.64 -13.01
C LEU A 126 0.46 -21.80 -14.52
#